data_040c4c5e3c74459aa577f9ba7de253d7
#
_entry.id   040c4c5e3c74459aa577f9ba7de253d7
#
_cell.length_a   1.000
_cell.length_b   1.000
_cell.length_c   1.000
_cell.angle_alpha   90.00
_cell.angle_beta   90.00
_cell.angle_gamma   90.00
#
_symmetry.space_group_name_H-M   'P 1'
#
loop_
_entity.id
_entity.type
_entity.pdbx_description
1 polymer ?
#
loop_
_entity_poly.entity_id
_entity_poly.type
_entity_poly.pdbx_seq_one_letter_code
_entity_poly.pdbx_strand_id
1 'polypeptide(L)'
;MAAVPRLDIGEWYVGAEVARGYVSRNPDEPTTVFPQPIGLSGTFDTELMEKAGLAAGKEARVLNKRHPSGHLMLWGPTVDLCRNPLWGRNEEGYGEDPFLTGEMSAAYTKGLANRHGEYLQTIPTLKHFCANNTENERGTASSDVDMRTLNEYYYAAFERPITSGGAYSVMVAYNELSGVPAVINPDIQKVLKDRWGLGFVVTDGGDFSQNVTFHKYSESHAETIALAIKNGTDVMTDCEDVVEAAVFEALNSGLVSEEDIDKALYNSLLARFRLGEFDEKHPFSDVCEMMIDNEEHKRLNRRAALEQMVLLLSLIHI
;
A
#
# COMPACT_ATOMS: atom_id res chain seq x y z
N MET A 1 -3.28 -15.55 -1.39
CA MET A 1 -3.77 -16.47 -0.34
C MET A 1 -4.67 -17.49 -1.01
N ALA A 2 -4.36 -18.77 -0.83
CA ALA A 2 -5.15 -19.85 -1.40
C ALA A 2 -6.59 -19.87 -0.87
N ALA A 3 -7.50 -20.46 -1.64
CA ALA A 3 -8.89 -20.68 -1.20
C ALA A 3 -8.94 -21.72 -0.06
N VAL A 4 -9.93 -21.57 0.82
CA VAL A 4 -10.24 -22.56 1.87
C VAL A 4 -11.66 -23.09 1.65
N PRO A 5 -11.83 -24.05 0.69
CA PRO A 5 -13.17 -24.49 0.23
C PRO A 5 -14.08 -25.03 1.34
N ARG A 6 -13.50 -25.68 2.36
CA ARG A 6 -14.26 -26.21 3.50
C ARG A 6 -14.96 -25.12 4.35
N LEU A 7 -14.52 -23.85 4.21
CA LEU A 7 -15.09 -22.70 4.92
C LEU A 7 -15.79 -21.73 3.97
N ASP A 8 -15.92 -22.11 2.70
CA ASP A 8 -16.45 -21.23 1.63
C ASP A 8 -15.66 -19.90 1.49
N ILE A 9 -14.37 -19.96 1.77
CA ILE A 9 -13.46 -18.82 1.63
C ILE A 9 -12.77 -18.93 0.28
N GLY A 10 -13.02 -17.94 -0.59
CA GLY A 10 -12.41 -17.84 -1.91
C GLY A 10 -10.92 -17.47 -1.87
N GLU A 11 -10.26 -17.67 -2.99
CA GLU A 11 -8.90 -17.16 -3.20
C GLU A 11 -8.85 -15.65 -3.06
N TRP A 12 -7.76 -15.11 -2.51
CA TRP A 12 -7.59 -13.68 -2.34
C TRP A 12 -6.23 -13.21 -2.84
N TYR A 13 -6.27 -12.31 -3.80
CA TYR A 13 -5.09 -11.64 -4.31
C TYR A 13 -4.88 -10.32 -3.58
N VAL A 14 -3.65 -10.07 -3.17
CA VAL A 14 -3.20 -8.77 -2.69
C VAL A 14 -2.48 -8.07 -3.83
N GLY A 15 -2.87 -6.82 -4.09
CA GLY A 15 -2.12 -5.95 -4.97
C GLY A 15 -2.72 -5.68 -6.35
N ALA A 16 -3.19 -4.46 -6.50
CA ALA A 16 -3.40 -3.78 -7.78
C ALA A 16 -2.80 -2.38 -7.70
N GLU A 17 -2.21 -1.91 -8.78
CA GLU A 17 -1.59 -0.60 -8.80
C GLU A 17 -2.63 0.53 -8.84
N VAL A 18 -2.36 1.59 -8.05
CA VAL A 18 -3.30 2.72 -7.92
C VAL A 18 -2.60 4.08 -7.78
N ALA A 19 -1.33 4.19 -8.15
CA ALA A 19 -0.59 5.44 -7.97
C ALA A 19 -1.30 6.64 -8.61
N ARG A 20 -1.93 6.45 -9.76
CA ARG A 20 -2.63 7.50 -10.54
C ARG A 20 -3.95 7.03 -11.14
N GLY A 21 -4.83 6.48 -10.34
CA GLY A 21 -6.01 5.75 -10.77
C GLY A 21 -5.76 4.25 -10.70
N TYR A 22 -6.82 3.47 -10.75
CA TYR A 22 -6.71 2.02 -10.75
C TYR A 22 -6.11 1.52 -12.06
N VAL A 23 -5.16 0.60 -11.98
CA VAL A 23 -4.53 -0.03 -13.16
C VAL A 23 -4.90 -1.50 -13.19
N SER A 24 -5.73 -1.88 -14.17
CA SER A 24 -5.97 -3.30 -14.47
C SER A 24 -4.72 -3.93 -15.08
N ARG A 25 -4.44 -5.17 -14.71
CA ARG A 25 -3.40 -5.98 -15.37
C ARG A 25 -3.83 -6.50 -16.73
N ASN A 26 -5.13 -6.39 -17.05
CA ASN A 26 -5.67 -6.68 -18.35
C ASN A 26 -5.71 -5.39 -19.19
N PRO A 27 -4.95 -5.29 -20.30
CA PRO A 27 -4.90 -4.10 -21.14
C PRO A 27 -6.24 -3.79 -21.84
N ASP A 28 -7.14 -4.75 -21.93
CA ASP A 28 -8.48 -4.59 -22.52
C ASP A 28 -9.50 -4.00 -21.53
N GLU A 29 -9.06 -3.68 -20.30
CA GLU A 29 -9.90 -3.06 -19.27
C GLU A 29 -9.41 -1.64 -18.96
N PRO A 30 -9.72 -0.65 -19.81
CA PRO A 30 -9.32 0.73 -19.57
C PRO A 30 -10.01 1.29 -18.31
N THR A 31 -9.27 2.07 -17.56
CA THR A 31 -9.73 2.81 -16.39
C THR A 31 -9.30 4.27 -16.50
N THR A 32 -9.78 5.13 -15.62
CA THR A 32 -9.36 6.53 -15.60
C THR A 32 -7.91 6.64 -15.13
N VAL A 33 -7.04 7.22 -15.98
CA VAL A 33 -5.63 7.44 -15.69
C VAL A 33 -5.39 8.92 -15.41
N PHE A 34 -5.18 9.27 -14.15
CA PHE A 34 -4.85 10.63 -13.71
C PHE A 34 -3.39 10.98 -14.00
N PRO A 35 -2.98 12.27 -13.89
CA PRO A 35 -1.57 12.64 -13.90
C PRO A 35 -0.77 11.92 -12.82
N GLN A 36 0.55 11.89 -12.98
CA GLN A 36 1.46 11.30 -11.98
C GLN A 36 1.34 12.00 -10.63
N PRO A 37 1.51 11.30 -9.50
CA PRO A 37 1.39 11.85 -8.15
C PRO A 37 2.25 13.09 -7.91
N ILE A 38 3.48 13.13 -8.44
CA ILE A 38 4.36 14.30 -8.33
C ILE A 38 3.74 15.55 -8.99
N GLY A 39 3.00 15.40 -10.07
CA GLY A 39 2.24 16.49 -10.68
C GLY A 39 0.97 16.82 -9.91
N LEU A 40 0.24 15.79 -9.45
CA LEU A 40 -0.97 15.97 -8.65
C LEU A 40 -0.69 16.71 -7.33
N SER A 41 0.44 16.46 -6.69
CA SER A 41 0.83 17.17 -5.46
C SER A 41 1.05 18.68 -5.71
N GLY A 42 1.50 19.05 -6.92
CA GLY A 42 1.67 20.44 -7.33
C GLY A 42 0.36 21.22 -7.48
N THR A 43 -0.79 20.57 -7.42
CA THR A 43 -2.11 21.26 -7.37
C THR A 43 -2.40 21.87 -6.01
N PHE A 44 -1.83 21.34 -4.94
CA PHE A 44 -2.16 21.67 -3.54
C PHE A 44 -3.66 21.53 -3.21
N ASP A 45 -4.41 20.77 -4.02
CA ASP A 45 -5.87 20.60 -3.92
C ASP A 45 -6.22 19.21 -3.35
N THR A 46 -6.43 19.18 -2.04
CA THR A 46 -6.81 17.93 -1.33
C THR A 46 -8.22 17.45 -1.71
N GLU A 47 -9.14 18.35 -2.10
CA GLU A 47 -10.48 17.94 -2.55
C GLU A 47 -10.40 17.21 -3.91
N LEU A 48 -9.56 17.71 -4.82
CA LEU A 48 -9.27 17.02 -6.08
C LEU A 48 -8.69 15.64 -5.84
N MET A 49 -7.74 15.53 -4.91
CA MET A 49 -7.12 14.24 -4.55
C MET A 49 -8.13 13.24 -3.98
N GLU A 50 -9.01 13.67 -3.07
CA GLU A 50 -10.06 12.80 -2.51
C GLU A 50 -11.00 12.30 -3.61
N LYS A 51 -11.42 13.18 -4.54
CA LYS A 51 -12.26 12.80 -5.67
C LYS A 51 -11.57 11.83 -6.64
N ALA A 52 -10.28 12.01 -6.90
CA ALA A 52 -9.50 11.10 -7.72
C ALA A 52 -9.38 9.70 -7.08
N GLY A 53 -9.14 9.65 -5.76
CA GLY A 53 -9.15 8.40 -5.00
C GLY A 53 -10.52 7.71 -5.03
N LEU A 54 -11.59 8.47 -4.84
CA LEU A 54 -12.97 7.95 -4.91
C LEU A 54 -13.29 7.35 -6.28
N ALA A 55 -12.89 8.01 -7.37
CA ALA A 55 -13.07 7.51 -8.73
C ALA A 55 -12.31 6.19 -8.95
N ALA A 56 -11.02 6.16 -8.57
CA ALA A 56 -10.19 4.96 -8.67
C ALA A 56 -10.76 3.77 -7.88
N GLY A 57 -11.23 4.02 -6.65
CA GLY A 57 -11.85 2.99 -5.81
C GLY A 57 -13.18 2.45 -6.40
N LYS A 58 -14.00 3.31 -7.01
CA LYS A 58 -15.22 2.87 -7.71
C LYS A 58 -14.89 1.97 -8.90
N GLU A 59 -13.91 2.34 -9.71
CA GLU A 59 -13.47 1.53 -10.85
C GLU A 59 -12.90 0.18 -10.42
N ALA A 60 -12.10 0.16 -9.34
CA ALA A 60 -11.62 -1.08 -8.73
C ALA A 60 -12.78 -2.01 -8.33
N ARG A 61 -13.85 -1.47 -7.73
CA ARG A 61 -15.04 -2.25 -7.36
C ARG A 61 -15.78 -2.81 -8.58
N VAL A 62 -15.89 -2.07 -9.66
CA VAL A 62 -16.52 -2.57 -10.90
C VAL A 62 -15.71 -3.75 -11.46
N LEU A 63 -14.38 -3.61 -11.54
CA LEU A 63 -13.52 -4.67 -12.04
C LEU A 63 -13.52 -5.89 -11.11
N ASN A 64 -13.53 -5.68 -9.79
CA ASN A 64 -13.66 -6.79 -8.83
C ASN A 64 -14.99 -7.54 -8.98
N LYS A 65 -16.07 -6.87 -9.37
CA LYS A 65 -17.36 -7.52 -9.65
C LYS A 65 -17.31 -8.41 -10.89
N ARG A 66 -16.50 -8.06 -11.90
CA ARG A 66 -16.23 -8.91 -13.07
C ARG A 66 -15.38 -10.13 -12.71
N HIS A 67 -14.37 -9.92 -11.86
CA HIS A 67 -13.37 -10.91 -11.48
C HIS A 67 -13.22 -10.95 -9.95
N PRO A 68 -14.05 -11.72 -9.24
CA PRO A 68 -14.19 -11.66 -7.77
C PRO A 68 -12.97 -12.09 -6.96
N SER A 69 -11.87 -12.46 -7.57
CA SER A 69 -10.70 -13.01 -6.88
C SER A 69 -9.73 -11.99 -6.26
N GLY A 70 -10.07 -10.70 -6.24
CA GLY A 70 -9.19 -9.71 -5.63
C GLY A 70 -9.25 -8.36 -6.33
N HIS A 71 -8.23 -7.56 -6.20
CA HIS A 71 -8.10 -6.21 -6.75
C HIS A 71 -8.66 -5.08 -5.88
N LEU A 72 -9.12 -5.37 -4.67
CA LEU A 72 -9.58 -4.33 -3.73
C LEU A 72 -8.53 -3.92 -2.70
N MET A 73 -7.44 -4.68 -2.58
CA MET A 73 -6.24 -4.24 -1.88
C MET A 73 -5.32 -3.53 -2.87
N LEU A 74 -5.16 -2.23 -2.70
CA LEU A 74 -4.52 -1.36 -3.68
C LEU A 74 -3.13 -0.94 -3.21
N TRP A 75 -2.09 -1.19 -4.02
CA TRP A 75 -0.71 -0.81 -3.74
C TRP A 75 -0.46 0.67 -4.02
N GLY A 76 -0.90 1.49 -3.13
CA GLY A 76 -0.79 2.94 -3.15
C GLY A 76 -1.68 3.61 -2.10
N PRO A 77 -1.42 4.91 -1.91
CA PRO A 77 -0.43 5.77 -2.55
C PRO A 77 1.02 5.46 -2.16
N THR A 78 1.96 5.87 -3.04
CA THR A 78 3.39 5.85 -2.74
C THR A 78 3.74 7.11 -1.96
N VAL A 79 4.12 6.95 -0.70
CA VAL A 79 4.45 8.07 0.20
C VAL A 79 5.95 8.17 0.50
N ASP A 80 6.76 7.45 -0.28
CA ASP A 80 8.21 7.65 -0.30
C ASP A 80 8.53 9.09 -0.65
N LEU A 81 9.39 9.73 0.16
CA LEU A 81 9.77 11.13 -0.07
C LEU A 81 10.77 11.24 -1.22
N CYS A 82 10.51 12.13 -2.18
CA CYS A 82 11.33 12.37 -3.36
C CYS A 82 12.60 13.16 -3.01
N ARG A 83 13.37 12.71 -2.02
CA ARG A 83 14.55 13.40 -1.45
C ARG A 83 15.78 13.39 -2.33
N ASN A 84 15.83 12.51 -3.33
CA ASN A 84 16.93 12.40 -4.27
C ASN A 84 16.40 12.54 -5.70
N PRO A 85 16.76 13.57 -6.46
CA PRO A 85 16.27 13.76 -7.83
C PRO A 85 16.73 12.66 -8.81
N LEU A 86 17.73 11.87 -8.46
CA LEU A 86 18.21 10.73 -9.25
C LEU A 86 17.44 9.43 -8.94
N TRP A 87 16.55 9.42 -7.98
CA TRP A 87 15.74 8.24 -7.71
C TRP A 87 14.77 7.96 -8.86
N GLY A 88 14.79 6.73 -9.38
CA GLY A 88 14.07 6.33 -10.59
C GLY A 88 12.55 6.25 -10.46
N ARG A 89 11.97 6.47 -9.23
CA ARG A 89 10.53 6.40 -8.95
C ARG A 89 9.95 7.71 -8.40
N ASN A 90 10.62 8.83 -8.61
CA ASN A 90 10.16 10.12 -8.13
C ASN A 90 8.74 10.49 -8.63
N GLU A 91 8.36 10.03 -9.83
CA GLU A 91 7.03 10.30 -10.38
C GLU A 91 5.87 9.66 -9.61
N GLU A 92 6.15 8.59 -8.85
CA GLU A 92 5.16 7.91 -8.02
C GLU A 92 4.88 8.64 -6.70
N GLY A 93 5.80 9.48 -6.24
CA GLY A 93 5.71 10.20 -4.96
C GLY A 93 5.06 11.58 -5.07
N TYR A 94 4.86 12.23 -3.94
CA TYR A 94 4.17 13.52 -3.82
C TYR A 94 5.13 14.71 -3.60
N GLY A 95 6.44 14.47 -3.58
CA GLY A 95 7.47 15.47 -3.37
C GLY A 95 8.42 15.13 -2.22
N GLU A 96 9.31 16.07 -1.90
CA GLU A 96 10.32 15.88 -0.84
C GLU A 96 9.82 16.35 0.55
N ASP A 97 8.75 17.11 0.60
CA ASP A 97 8.18 17.65 1.84
C ASP A 97 7.24 16.62 2.48
N PRO A 98 7.49 16.21 3.74
CA PRO A 98 6.68 15.19 4.41
C PRO A 98 5.27 15.69 4.76
N PHE A 99 5.07 16.99 4.97
CA PHE A 99 3.76 17.56 5.25
C PHE A 99 2.88 17.55 3.99
N LEU A 100 3.40 18.05 2.86
CA LEU A 100 2.70 18.02 1.58
C LEU A 100 2.36 16.56 1.18
N THR A 101 3.35 15.66 1.25
CA THR A 101 3.14 14.24 0.99
C THR A 101 2.05 13.66 1.88
N GLY A 102 2.09 13.96 3.18
CA GLY A 102 1.10 13.51 4.15
C GLY A 102 -0.32 14.00 3.84
N GLU A 103 -0.51 15.29 3.56
CA GLU A 103 -1.85 15.85 3.29
C GLU A 103 -2.44 15.35 1.96
N MET A 104 -1.64 15.37 0.89
CA MET A 104 -2.12 14.97 -0.45
C MET A 104 -2.41 13.46 -0.50
N SER A 105 -1.53 12.64 0.07
CA SER A 105 -1.74 11.20 0.16
C SER A 105 -2.88 10.82 1.09
N ALA A 106 -3.08 11.53 2.22
CA ALA A 106 -4.22 11.31 3.11
C ALA A 106 -5.55 11.56 2.40
N ALA A 107 -5.63 12.64 1.61
CA ALA A 107 -6.83 12.94 0.83
C ALA A 107 -7.12 11.87 -0.23
N TYR A 108 -6.10 11.45 -0.98
CA TYR A 108 -6.24 10.36 -1.96
C TYR A 108 -6.66 9.04 -1.30
N THR A 109 -6.02 8.70 -0.20
CA THR A 109 -6.31 7.51 0.62
C THR A 109 -7.75 7.52 1.14
N LYS A 110 -8.24 8.67 1.62
CA LYS A 110 -9.61 8.85 2.09
C LYS A 110 -10.63 8.57 0.98
N GLY A 111 -10.35 9.05 -0.24
CA GLY A 111 -11.16 8.76 -1.41
C GLY A 111 -11.16 7.27 -1.77
N LEU A 112 -9.99 6.62 -1.78
CA LEU A 112 -9.85 5.19 -2.04
C LEU A 112 -10.61 4.34 -1.02
N ALA A 113 -10.39 4.61 0.28
CA ALA A 113 -11.01 3.87 1.38
C ALA A 113 -12.52 4.09 1.44
N ASN A 114 -12.99 5.32 1.17
CA ASN A 114 -14.40 5.73 1.16
C ASN A 114 -15.25 4.98 2.19
N ARG A 115 -14.89 5.13 3.46
CA ARG A 115 -15.41 4.32 4.56
C ARG A 115 -16.90 4.55 4.83
N HIS A 116 -17.67 3.47 4.94
CA HIS A 116 -19.06 3.47 5.37
C HIS A 116 -19.27 2.54 6.58
N GLY A 117 -19.27 3.09 7.78
CA GLY A 117 -19.27 2.30 9.01
C GLY A 117 -18.01 1.44 9.10
N GLU A 118 -18.17 0.12 9.19
CA GLU A 118 -17.04 -0.82 9.19
C GLU A 118 -16.56 -1.22 7.79
N TYR A 119 -17.32 -0.88 6.74
CA TYR A 119 -16.98 -1.24 5.37
C TYR A 119 -16.02 -0.23 4.73
N LEU A 120 -15.12 -0.76 3.91
CA LEU A 120 -14.19 -0.01 3.08
C LEU A 120 -14.47 -0.27 1.60
N GLN A 121 -14.45 0.80 0.78
CA GLN A 121 -14.55 0.65 -0.67
C GLN A 121 -13.37 -0.15 -1.24
N THR A 122 -12.16 0.17 -0.80
CA THR A 122 -10.92 -0.56 -1.09
C THR A 122 -10.01 -0.48 0.13
N ILE A 123 -8.93 -1.25 0.12
CA ILE A 123 -7.87 -1.17 1.12
C ILE A 123 -6.66 -0.47 0.50
N PRO A 124 -6.48 0.84 0.75
CA PRO A 124 -5.25 1.53 0.37
C PRO A 124 -4.09 0.99 1.18
N THR A 125 -2.98 0.67 0.50
CA THR A 125 -1.75 0.15 1.07
C THR A 125 -0.63 1.12 0.79
N LEU A 126 -0.26 1.93 1.78
CA LEU A 126 0.83 2.89 1.63
C LEU A 126 2.15 2.18 1.39
N LYS A 127 3.02 2.74 0.57
CA LYS A 127 4.30 2.12 0.24
C LYS A 127 5.42 3.16 0.06
N HIS A 128 6.66 2.80 0.33
CA HIS A 128 7.17 1.57 0.95
C HIS A 128 7.76 1.91 2.31
N PHE A 129 7.33 1.28 3.36
CA PHE A 129 7.77 1.59 4.72
C PHE A 129 9.11 0.91 5.02
N CYS A 130 10.21 1.66 5.24
CA CYS A 130 10.35 3.09 5.03
C CYS A 130 11.74 3.44 4.52
N ALA A 131 11.93 4.71 4.16
CA ALA A 131 13.20 5.27 3.68
C ALA A 131 13.75 4.60 2.42
N ASN A 132 12.86 4.12 1.54
CA ASN A 132 13.16 3.46 0.28
C ASN A 132 13.34 4.50 -0.84
N ASN A 133 14.59 4.82 -1.19
CA ASN A 133 14.91 5.73 -2.31
C ASN A 133 16.17 5.30 -3.07
N THR A 134 16.45 3.99 -3.11
CA THR A 134 17.60 3.41 -3.81
C THR A 134 17.17 2.14 -4.54
N GLU A 135 17.05 2.21 -5.87
CA GLU A 135 16.54 1.07 -6.65
C GLU A 135 17.61 0.02 -6.94
N ASN A 136 18.83 0.44 -7.30
CA ASN A 136 19.87 -0.49 -7.77
C ASN A 136 20.35 -1.48 -6.71
N GLU A 137 20.31 -1.10 -5.45
CA GLU A 137 20.83 -1.90 -4.33
C GLU A 137 19.78 -2.10 -3.23
N ARG A 138 18.49 -1.90 -3.55
CA ARG A 138 17.43 -1.92 -2.54
C ARG A 138 17.32 -3.22 -1.74
N GLY A 139 17.69 -4.36 -2.32
CA GLY A 139 17.72 -5.66 -1.64
C GLY A 139 18.95 -5.91 -0.76
N THR A 140 19.90 -4.97 -0.65
CA THR A 140 21.13 -5.10 0.15
C THR A 140 21.51 -3.81 0.87
N ALA A 141 20.87 -2.68 0.54
CA ALA A 141 21.21 -1.38 1.10
C ALA A 141 20.55 -1.18 2.47
N SER A 142 21.28 -0.54 3.38
CA SER A 142 20.74 0.00 4.63
C SER A 142 20.52 1.50 4.51
N SER A 143 19.34 1.95 4.88
CA SER A 143 19.03 3.37 5.09
C SER A 143 19.31 3.71 6.56
N ASP A 144 20.53 4.20 6.82
CA ASP A 144 20.96 4.55 8.18
C ASP A 144 20.44 5.95 8.54
N VAL A 145 19.46 5.98 9.43
CA VAL A 145 18.72 7.19 9.80
C VAL A 145 18.69 7.34 11.33
N ASP A 146 19.04 8.54 11.81
CA ASP A 146 18.88 8.85 13.23
C ASP A 146 17.40 8.96 13.63
N MET A 147 17.10 8.72 14.90
CA MET A 147 15.73 8.64 15.43
C MET A 147 14.93 9.93 15.24
N ARG A 148 15.57 11.10 15.23
CA ARG A 148 14.90 12.37 15.00
C ARG A 148 14.45 12.49 13.55
N THR A 149 15.37 12.28 12.61
CA THR A 149 15.08 12.29 11.18
C THR A 149 14.04 11.24 10.82
N LEU A 150 14.12 10.05 11.43
CA LEU A 150 13.15 9.00 11.22
C LEU A 150 11.73 9.45 11.61
N ASN A 151 11.55 10.04 12.79
CA ASN A 151 10.24 10.47 13.27
C ASN A 151 9.74 11.77 12.62
N GLU A 152 10.62 12.77 12.44
CA GLU A 152 10.20 14.09 11.95
C GLU A 152 10.09 14.18 10.42
N TYR A 153 10.72 13.25 9.69
CA TYR A 153 10.77 13.26 8.23
C TYR A 153 10.13 12.01 7.62
N TYR A 154 10.71 10.82 7.79
CA TYR A 154 10.23 9.62 7.12
C TYR A 154 8.89 9.12 7.63
N TYR A 155 8.70 9.04 8.95
CA TYR A 155 7.43 8.59 9.53
C TYR A 155 6.31 9.59 9.34
N ALA A 156 6.62 10.89 9.32
CA ALA A 156 5.63 11.94 9.15
C ALA A 156 4.82 11.80 7.84
N ALA A 157 5.44 11.30 6.76
CA ALA A 157 4.76 11.05 5.49
C ALA A 157 3.73 9.90 5.58
N PHE A 158 3.96 8.91 6.45
CA PHE A 158 3.03 7.78 6.66
C PHE A 158 1.97 8.06 7.72
N GLU A 159 2.29 8.85 8.74
CA GLU A 159 1.41 9.07 9.89
C GLU A 159 0.06 9.67 9.46
N ARG A 160 0.09 10.72 8.66
CA ARG A 160 -1.13 11.46 8.26
C ARG A 160 -2.11 10.60 7.46
N PRO A 161 -1.73 9.90 6.39
CA PRO A 161 -2.65 9.03 5.64
C PRO A 161 -3.15 7.83 6.46
N ILE A 162 -2.41 7.36 7.47
CA ILE A 162 -2.90 6.31 8.38
C ILE A 162 -3.93 6.89 9.35
N THR A 163 -3.56 7.92 10.12
CA THR A 163 -4.36 8.42 11.23
C THR A 163 -5.57 9.25 10.81
N SER A 164 -5.52 9.89 9.65
CA SER A 164 -6.55 10.80 9.15
C SER A 164 -7.10 10.44 7.76
N GLY A 165 -6.28 9.81 6.90
CA GLY A 165 -6.67 9.37 5.56
C GLY A 165 -7.41 8.03 5.53
N GLY A 166 -7.35 7.26 6.62
CA GLY A 166 -7.99 5.96 6.71
C GLY A 166 -7.28 4.84 5.95
N ALA A 167 -5.95 4.99 5.70
CA ALA A 167 -5.14 3.88 5.20
C ALA A 167 -5.26 2.70 6.16
N TYR A 168 -5.59 1.55 5.62
CA TYR A 168 -5.77 0.34 6.42
C TYR A 168 -4.57 -0.58 6.37
N SER A 169 -3.73 -0.44 5.35
CA SER A 169 -2.57 -1.29 5.12
C SER A 169 -1.31 -0.47 4.78
N VAL A 170 -0.16 -1.09 5.03
CA VAL A 170 1.17 -0.61 4.63
C VAL A 170 1.95 -1.76 4.01
N MET A 171 2.68 -1.48 2.95
CA MET A 171 3.68 -2.36 2.35
C MET A 171 5.07 -1.96 2.85
N VAL A 172 5.83 -2.93 3.37
CA VAL A 172 7.21 -2.70 3.79
C VAL A 172 8.15 -2.56 2.59
N ALA A 173 9.29 -1.92 2.80
CA ALA A 173 10.30 -1.68 1.78
C ALA A 173 11.29 -2.85 1.68
N TYR A 174 12.02 -2.92 0.55
CA TYR A 174 13.08 -3.92 0.37
C TYR A 174 14.35 -3.66 1.18
N ASN A 175 14.64 -2.40 1.52
CA ASN A 175 15.89 -2.02 2.18
C ASN A 175 15.88 -2.35 3.68
N GLU A 176 17.07 -2.35 4.24
CA GLU A 176 17.23 -2.29 5.70
C GLU A 176 16.99 -0.87 6.21
N LEU A 177 16.49 -0.78 7.42
CA LEU A 177 16.45 0.46 8.19
C LEU A 177 17.41 0.34 9.35
N SER A 178 18.51 1.09 9.28
CA SER A 178 19.60 1.04 10.27
C SER A 178 20.06 -0.39 10.58
N GLY A 179 20.30 -1.18 9.52
CA GLY A 179 20.82 -2.54 9.59
C GLY A 179 19.76 -3.62 9.90
N VAL A 180 18.46 -3.28 9.93
CA VAL A 180 17.38 -4.25 10.14
C VAL A 180 16.50 -4.27 8.88
N PRO A 181 16.33 -5.40 8.19
CA PRO A 181 15.44 -5.51 7.04
C PRO A 181 14.01 -5.06 7.38
N ALA A 182 13.41 -4.28 6.48
CA ALA A 182 12.11 -3.65 6.76
C ALA A 182 11.02 -4.67 7.08
N VAL A 183 11.02 -5.84 6.46
CA VAL A 183 10.01 -6.90 6.65
C VAL A 183 9.96 -7.46 8.08
N ILE A 184 11.07 -7.39 8.81
CA ILE A 184 11.20 -7.84 10.21
C ILE A 184 11.40 -6.69 11.20
N ASN A 185 11.24 -5.44 10.76
CA ASN A 185 11.52 -4.28 11.59
C ASN A 185 10.46 -4.15 12.71
N PRO A 186 10.88 -4.04 14.00
CA PRO A 186 9.95 -3.95 15.12
C PRO A 186 9.09 -2.68 15.14
N ASP A 187 9.44 -1.66 14.37
CA ASP A 187 8.61 -0.45 14.25
C ASP A 187 7.30 -0.68 13.48
N ILE A 188 7.18 -1.81 12.76
CA ILE A 188 5.90 -2.26 12.20
C ILE A 188 4.88 -2.42 13.33
N GLN A 189 5.21 -3.18 14.36
CA GLN A 189 4.30 -3.36 15.49
C GLN A 189 4.19 -2.08 16.32
N LYS A 190 5.32 -1.51 16.74
CA LYS A 190 5.34 -0.40 17.71
C LYS A 190 4.79 0.91 17.15
N VAL A 191 5.09 1.22 15.89
CA VAL A 191 4.74 2.52 15.28
C VAL A 191 3.49 2.38 14.42
N LEU A 192 3.47 1.47 13.44
CA LEU A 192 2.33 1.38 12.53
C LEU A 192 1.08 0.87 13.25
N LYS A 193 1.18 -0.22 14.04
CA LYS A 193 0.02 -0.85 14.68
C LYS A 193 -0.33 -0.22 16.03
N ASP A 194 0.62 -0.20 16.97
CA ASP A 194 0.32 0.21 18.35
C ASP A 194 0.11 1.73 18.47
N ARG A 195 0.95 2.53 17.78
CA ARG A 195 0.89 3.99 17.87
C ARG A 195 -0.14 4.60 16.91
N TRP A 196 -0.20 4.14 15.66
CA TRP A 196 -1.07 4.72 14.63
C TRP A 196 -2.34 3.93 14.33
N GLY A 197 -2.47 2.71 14.86
CA GLY A 197 -3.68 1.90 14.73
C GLY A 197 -3.87 1.26 13.36
N LEU A 198 -2.78 1.00 12.64
CA LEU A 198 -2.82 0.33 11.35
C LEU A 198 -3.35 -1.10 11.49
N GLY A 199 -4.23 -1.51 10.58
CA GLY A 199 -4.86 -2.82 10.65
C GLY A 199 -4.06 -3.97 10.05
N PHE A 200 -3.22 -3.70 9.04
CA PHE A 200 -2.66 -4.76 8.20
C PHE A 200 -1.31 -4.37 7.60
N VAL A 201 -0.36 -5.31 7.52
CA VAL A 201 0.95 -5.09 6.91
C VAL A 201 1.28 -6.22 5.94
N VAL A 202 1.75 -5.85 4.75
CA VAL A 202 2.14 -6.78 3.68
C VAL A 202 3.59 -6.51 3.25
N THR A 203 4.29 -7.54 2.78
CA THR A 203 5.61 -7.37 2.15
C THR A 203 5.49 -6.93 0.70
N ASP A 204 6.50 -6.28 0.16
CA ASP A 204 6.67 -6.15 -1.28
C ASP A 204 6.98 -7.52 -1.91
N GLY A 205 6.88 -7.62 -3.25
CA GLY A 205 7.00 -8.90 -3.96
C GLY A 205 8.39 -9.52 -3.85
N GLY A 206 8.47 -10.73 -3.25
CA GLY A 206 9.72 -11.45 -3.05
C GLY A 206 10.60 -10.94 -1.92
N ASP A 207 10.19 -9.91 -1.19
CA ASP A 207 10.97 -9.28 -0.11
C ASP A 207 11.25 -10.25 1.06
N PHE A 208 10.29 -11.10 1.39
CA PHE A 208 10.45 -12.11 2.43
C PHE A 208 11.68 -13.00 2.20
N SER A 209 11.83 -13.55 0.98
CA SER A 209 12.97 -14.42 0.62
C SER A 209 14.30 -13.67 0.61
N GLN A 210 14.30 -12.34 0.40
CA GLN A 210 15.51 -11.54 0.34
C GLN A 210 16.22 -11.42 1.70
N ASN A 211 15.51 -11.61 2.82
CA ASN A 211 16.14 -11.66 4.13
C ASN A 211 17.22 -12.73 4.25
N VAL A 212 17.01 -13.87 3.62
CA VAL A 212 17.99 -14.97 3.59
C VAL A 212 18.96 -14.82 2.43
N THR A 213 18.45 -14.49 1.24
CA THR A 213 19.23 -14.57 0.00
C THR A 213 20.12 -13.36 -0.26
N PHE A 214 19.64 -12.15 0.05
CA PHE A 214 20.35 -10.89 -0.22
C PHE A 214 20.87 -10.23 1.03
N HIS A 215 20.01 -9.93 2.00
CA HIS A 215 20.44 -9.31 3.26
C HIS A 215 21.30 -10.25 4.11
N LYS A 216 21.08 -11.57 4.00
CA LYS A 216 21.75 -12.59 4.82
C LYS A 216 21.61 -12.32 6.32
N TYR A 217 20.47 -11.75 6.69
CA TYR A 217 20.15 -11.38 8.06
C TYR A 217 19.70 -12.58 8.87
N SER A 218 18.81 -13.41 8.28
CA SER A 218 18.34 -14.65 8.89
C SER A 218 19.05 -15.85 8.27
N GLU A 219 19.28 -16.90 9.06
CA GLU A 219 19.88 -18.15 8.59
C GLU A 219 18.89 -19.02 7.79
N SER A 220 17.57 -18.86 8.04
CA SER A 220 16.52 -19.61 7.37
C SER A 220 15.25 -18.78 7.14
N HIS A 221 14.40 -19.24 6.21
CA HIS A 221 13.08 -18.66 6.00
C HIS A 221 12.16 -18.86 7.22
N ALA A 222 12.37 -19.93 8.00
CA ALA A 222 11.64 -20.16 9.25
C ALA A 222 11.97 -19.12 10.32
N GLU A 223 13.22 -18.68 10.42
CA GLU A 223 13.62 -17.58 11.30
C GLU A 223 13.02 -16.25 10.80
N THR A 224 13.09 -15.98 9.50
CA THR A 224 12.52 -14.77 8.91
C THR A 224 11.03 -14.66 9.18
N ILE A 225 10.24 -15.73 8.93
CA ILE A 225 8.79 -15.71 9.14
C ILE A 225 8.44 -15.50 10.62
N ALA A 226 9.20 -16.09 11.52
CA ALA A 226 9.00 -15.92 12.96
C ALA A 226 9.23 -14.47 13.40
N LEU A 227 10.30 -13.85 12.93
CA LEU A 227 10.59 -12.44 13.22
C LEU A 227 9.53 -11.52 12.59
N ALA A 228 9.15 -11.77 11.33
CA ALA A 228 8.17 -10.98 10.62
C ALA A 228 6.80 -10.97 11.33
N ILE A 229 6.26 -12.15 11.64
CA ILE A 229 4.95 -12.29 12.32
C ILE A 229 4.99 -11.64 13.71
N LYS A 230 6.03 -11.89 14.50
CA LYS A 230 6.18 -11.33 15.86
C LYS A 230 6.36 -9.81 15.86
N ASN A 231 6.89 -9.26 14.78
CA ASN A 231 7.06 -7.81 14.60
C ASN A 231 5.88 -7.17 13.84
N GLY A 232 4.82 -7.92 13.52
CA GLY A 232 3.57 -7.37 13.04
C GLY A 232 3.35 -7.40 11.53
N THR A 233 4.20 -8.06 10.74
CA THR A 233 3.94 -8.32 9.32
C THR A 233 2.92 -9.45 9.19
N ASP A 234 1.83 -9.22 8.45
CA ASP A 234 0.67 -10.13 8.42
C ASP A 234 0.66 -11.03 7.18
N VAL A 235 1.09 -10.53 6.02
CA VAL A 235 1.08 -11.28 4.76
C VAL A 235 2.40 -11.14 4.02
N MET A 236 2.93 -12.28 3.59
CA MET A 236 4.15 -12.36 2.78
C MET A 236 3.77 -12.49 1.30
N THR A 237 4.17 -11.52 0.49
CA THR A 237 3.98 -11.52 -0.97
C THR A 237 5.18 -12.18 -1.62
N ASP A 238 5.21 -13.51 -1.58
CA ASP A 238 6.33 -14.33 -2.07
C ASP A 238 5.82 -15.65 -2.67
N CYS A 239 6.71 -16.52 -3.10
CA CYS A 239 6.38 -17.86 -3.56
C CYS A 239 5.64 -18.63 -2.45
N GLU A 240 4.44 -19.12 -2.75
CA GLU A 240 3.56 -19.78 -1.78
C GLU A 240 4.25 -20.97 -1.12
N ASP A 241 4.90 -21.84 -1.92
CA ASP A 241 5.60 -23.02 -1.40
C ASP A 241 6.70 -22.64 -0.38
N VAL A 242 7.41 -21.54 -0.61
CA VAL A 242 8.49 -21.07 0.28
C VAL A 242 7.90 -20.55 1.59
N VAL A 243 6.84 -19.76 1.52
CA VAL A 243 6.18 -19.21 2.71
C VAL A 243 5.53 -20.30 3.52
N GLU A 244 4.81 -21.24 2.88
CA GLU A 244 4.16 -22.35 3.55
C GLU A 244 5.19 -23.25 4.29
N ALA A 245 6.26 -23.62 3.60
CA ALA A 245 7.33 -24.42 4.20
C ALA A 245 7.96 -23.69 5.41
N ALA A 246 8.19 -22.38 5.29
CA ALA A 246 8.75 -21.57 6.37
C ALA A 246 7.84 -21.52 7.60
N VAL A 247 6.53 -21.37 7.40
CA VAL A 247 5.53 -21.36 8.50
C VAL A 247 5.51 -22.72 9.21
N PHE A 248 5.46 -23.83 8.46
CA PHE A 248 5.45 -25.16 9.06
C PHE A 248 6.74 -25.46 9.82
N GLU A 249 7.89 -25.09 9.27
CA GLU A 249 9.18 -25.27 9.95
C GLU A 249 9.26 -24.41 11.23
N ALA A 250 8.84 -23.13 11.17
CA ALA A 250 8.83 -22.25 12.32
C ALA A 250 7.90 -22.74 13.43
N LEU A 251 6.73 -23.29 13.07
CA LEU A 251 5.79 -23.85 14.04
C LEU A 251 6.36 -25.13 14.67
N ASN A 252 6.88 -26.06 13.87
CA ASN A 252 7.44 -27.33 14.35
C ASN A 252 8.67 -27.13 15.24
N SER A 253 9.47 -26.11 14.97
CA SER A 253 10.66 -25.75 15.79
C SER A 253 10.35 -24.84 16.97
N GLY A 254 9.08 -24.43 17.15
CA GLY A 254 8.67 -23.57 18.27
C GLY A 254 9.14 -22.13 18.13
N LEU A 255 9.54 -21.68 16.96
CA LEU A 255 9.88 -20.29 16.66
C LEU A 255 8.65 -19.38 16.67
N VAL A 256 7.49 -19.92 16.28
CA VAL A 256 6.17 -19.27 16.39
C VAL A 256 5.19 -20.22 17.07
N SER A 257 4.16 -19.66 17.67
CA SER A 257 2.99 -20.39 18.18
C SER A 257 1.81 -20.29 17.19
N GLU A 258 0.81 -21.17 17.33
CA GLU A 258 -0.45 -21.02 16.60
C GLU A 258 -1.12 -19.66 16.88
N GLU A 259 -1.02 -19.14 18.11
CA GLU A 259 -1.56 -17.83 18.47
C GLU A 259 -0.89 -16.67 17.69
N ASP A 260 0.41 -16.77 17.39
CA ASP A 260 1.11 -15.76 16.59
C ASP A 260 0.58 -15.78 15.14
N ILE A 261 0.36 -16.98 14.59
CA ILE A 261 -0.22 -17.16 13.25
C ILE A 261 -1.68 -16.68 13.21
N ASP A 262 -2.46 -17.00 14.23
CA ASP A 262 -3.87 -16.58 14.35
C ASP A 262 -4.02 -15.05 14.36
N LYS A 263 -3.09 -14.32 14.99
CA LYS A 263 -3.08 -12.84 14.98
C LYS A 263 -2.90 -12.28 13.56
N ALA A 264 -1.93 -12.81 12.82
CA ALA A 264 -1.69 -12.37 11.43
C ALA A 264 -2.88 -12.74 10.52
N LEU A 265 -3.41 -13.95 10.68
CA LEU A 265 -4.58 -14.42 9.95
C LEU A 265 -5.83 -13.59 10.28
N TYR A 266 -6.04 -13.26 11.56
CA TYR A 266 -7.15 -12.40 11.99
C TYR A 266 -7.12 -11.03 11.28
N ASN A 267 -5.97 -10.38 11.23
CA ASN A 267 -5.83 -9.08 10.58
C ASN A 267 -6.15 -9.15 9.07
N SER A 268 -5.68 -10.19 8.39
CA SER A 268 -5.95 -10.39 6.97
C SER A 268 -7.41 -10.74 6.69
N LEU A 269 -8.04 -11.58 7.50
CA LEU A 269 -9.47 -11.89 7.38
C LEU A 269 -10.34 -10.67 7.71
N LEU A 270 -10.01 -9.90 8.76
CA LEU A 270 -10.73 -8.67 9.09
C LEU A 270 -10.72 -7.67 7.94
N ALA A 271 -9.60 -7.58 7.20
CA ALA A 271 -9.54 -6.78 5.99
C ALA A 271 -10.58 -7.22 4.94
N ARG A 272 -10.73 -8.54 4.72
CA ARG A 272 -11.73 -9.11 3.80
C ARG A 272 -13.16 -8.88 4.29
N PHE A 273 -13.43 -9.01 5.59
CA PHE A 273 -14.73 -8.64 6.17
C PHE A 273 -15.07 -7.16 5.93
N ARG A 274 -14.10 -6.28 6.12
CA ARG A 274 -14.30 -4.84 5.85
C ARG A 274 -14.53 -4.51 4.38
N LEU A 275 -14.07 -5.34 3.47
CA LEU A 275 -14.42 -5.25 2.05
C LEU A 275 -15.83 -5.76 1.74
N GLY A 276 -16.53 -6.37 2.69
CA GLY A 276 -17.87 -6.97 2.50
C GLY A 276 -17.82 -8.27 1.70
N GLU A 277 -16.68 -8.96 1.66
CA GLU A 277 -16.52 -10.15 0.83
C GLU A 277 -17.45 -11.30 1.23
N PHE A 278 -17.82 -11.36 2.52
CA PHE A 278 -18.66 -12.43 3.09
C PHE A 278 -20.13 -12.01 3.24
N ASP A 279 -20.51 -10.83 2.75
CA ASP A 279 -21.87 -10.29 2.88
C ASP A 279 -22.60 -10.34 1.54
N GLU A 280 -23.85 -10.78 1.53
CA GLU A 280 -24.72 -10.76 0.34
C GLU A 280 -24.93 -9.31 -0.16
N LYS A 281 -24.96 -8.35 0.76
CA LYS A 281 -25.16 -6.93 0.45
C LYS A 281 -24.36 -6.04 1.40
N HIS A 282 -23.61 -5.12 0.83
CA HIS A 282 -22.82 -4.11 1.54
C HIS A 282 -22.89 -2.75 0.80
N PRO A 283 -22.43 -1.62 1.36
CA PRO A 283 -22.58 -0.28 0.76
C PRO A 283 -22.02 -0.12 -0.65
N PHE A 284 -21.11 -0.98 -1.08
CA PHE A 284 -20.44 -0.94 -2.39
C PHE A 284 -20.91 -2.04 -3.36
N SER A 285 -22.03 -2.72 -3.09
CA SER A 285 -22.58 -3.79 -3.97
C SER A 285 -23.15 -3.23 -5.28
N ASP A 286 -23.70 -2.00 -5.24
CA ASP A 286 -24.40 -1.37 -6.36
C ASP A 286 -23.43 -0.63 -7.30
N VAL A 287 -22.46 -1.35 -7.89
CA VAL A 287 -21.55 -0.83 -8.91
C VAL A 287 -21.88 -1.41 -10.28
N CYS A 288 -21.67 -0.60 -11.33
CA CYS A 288 -21.96 -0.98 -12.72
C CYS A 288 -20.90 -0.46 -13.70
N GLU A 289 -20.86 -1.04 -14.88
CA GLU A 289 -19.91 -0.75 -15.95
C GLU A 289 -19.85 0.74 -16.34
N MET A 290 -20.97 1.46 -16.27
CA MET A 290 -21.03 2.88 -16.58
C MET A 290 -20.22 3.77 -15.61
N MET A 291 -19.69 3.22 -14.53
CA MET A 291 -18.82 3.94 -13.59
C MET A 291 -17.36 3.98 -14.03
N ILE A 292 -16.96 3.15 -15.01
CA ILE A 292 -15.58 3.14 -15.54
C ILE A 292 -15.43 4.26 -16.57
N ASP A 293 -14.36 5.05 -16.44
CA ASP A 293 -13.94 6.11 -17.36
C ASP A 293 -15.11 6.98 -17.88
N ASN A 294 -16.03 7.27 -16.97
CA ASN A 294 -17.23 8.03 -17.29
C ASN A 294 -16.92 9.54 -17.48
N GLU A 295 -17.92 10.30 -17.93
CA GLU A 295 -17.75 11.72 -18.22
C GLU A 295 -17.42 12.58 -16.97
N GLU A 296 -17.80 12.16 -15.78
CA GLU A 296 -17.41 12.80 -14.53
C GLU A 296 -15.92 12.58 -14.25
N HIS A 297 -15.44 11.34 -14.39
CA HIS A 297 -14.04 10.99 -14.22
C HIS A 297 -13.16 11.69 -15.28
N LYS A 298 -13.59 11.76 -16.54
CA LYS A 298 -12.88 12.49 -17.59
C LYS A 298 -12.76 13.98 -17.30
N ARG A 299 -13.84 14.63 -16.80
CA ARG A 299 -13.78 16.03 -16.38
C ARG A 299 -12.86 16.24 -15.21
N LEU A 300 -12.90 15.34 -14.20
CA LEU A 300 -12.01 15.38 -13.05
C LEU A 300 -10.55 15.23 -13.49
N ASN A 301 -10.26 14.27 -14.36
CA ASN A 301 -8.93 14.04 -14.91
C ASN A 301 -8.42 15.27 -15.69
N ARG A 302 -9.27 15.88 -16.53
CA ARG A 302 -8.92 17.12 -17.22
C ARG A 302 -8.63 18.25 -16.25
N ARG A 303 -9.43 18.41 -15.20
CA ARG A 303 -9.18 19.39 -14.13
C ARG A 303 -7.82 19.17 -13.48
N ALA A 304 -7.52 17.93 -13.06
CA ALA A 304 -6.25 17.56 -12.49
C ALA A 304 -5.06 17.88 -13.41
N ALA A 305 -5.19 17.58 -14.71
CA ALA A 305 -4.16 17.89 -15.70
C ALA A 305 -3.94 19.40 -15.90
N LEU A 306 -4.96 20.22 -15.73
CA LEU A 306 -4.83 21.68 -15.83
C LEU A 306 -4.24 22.29 -14.56
N GLU A 307 -4.68 21.85 -13.40
CA GLU A 307 -4.26 22.42 -12.11
C GLU A 307 -2.82 22.08 -11.72
N GLN A 308 -2.27 20.95 -12.24
CA GLN A 308 -0.86 20.60 -11.99
C GLN A 308 0.14 21.45 -12.78
N MET A 309 -0.30 22.24 -13.77
CA MET A 309 0.59 23.04 -14.59
C MET A 309 1.09 24.27 -13.82
N VAL A 310 2.40 24.34 -13.61
CA VAL A 310 3.06 25.45 -12.90
C VAL A 310 3.85 26.30 -13.88
N LEU A 311 3.50 27.58 -13.99
CA LEU A 311 4.25 28.54 -14.79
C LEU A 311 5.46 29.04 -13.99
N LEU A 312 6.65 28.50 -14.29
CA LEU A 312 7.90 28.90 -13.64
C LEU A 312 8.48 30.20 -14.19
N LEU A 313 8.27 30.48 -15.48
CA LEU A 313 8.83 31.66 -16.17
C LEU A 313 7.94 32.07 -17.34
N SER A 314 7.52 33.33 -17.35
CA SER A 314 6.83 33.92 -18.50
C SER A 314 7.84 34.58 -19.44
N LEU A 315 7.91 34.13 -20.68
CA LEU A 315 8.79 34.73 -21.72
C LEU A 315 8.18 35.94 -22.40
N ILE A 316 6.94 36.33 -22.06
CA ILE A 316 6.26 37.47 -22.67
C ILE A 316 6.83 38.80 -22.25
N HIS A 317 7.64 38.83 -21.20
CA HIS A 317 8.26 40.04 -20.63
C HIS A 317 9.79 39.97 -20.57
N ILE A 318 10.41 39.07 -21.33
CA ILE A 318 11.88 38.98 -21.51
C ILE A 318 12.28 39.53 -22.84
#